data_f198cb97bf18290118f2a007bbe5c261
#
_entry.id   f198cb97bf18290118f2a007bbe5c261
#
_cell.length_a   1.000
_cell.length_b   1.000
_cell.length_c   1.000
_cell.angle_alpha   90.00
_cell.angle_beta   90.00
_cell.angle_gamma   90.00
#
_symmetry.space_group_name_H-M   'P 1'
#
loop_
_entity.id
_entity.type
_entity.pdbx_description
1 polymer ?
#
loop_
_entity_poly.entity_id
_entity_poly.type
_entity_poly.pdbx_seq_one_letter_code
_entity_poly.pdbx_strand_id
1 'polypeptide(L)'
;MILSVKELKKRYGKVEALRGISFEVEEGEIYGLIGPDGAGKTTLFRILTTLLLADGGTATVDGLDVVTQYKEIRQRIGYMPGRFSLYQDLSVEENLQFFATIFGTTIQANYALVADIYRQIEPFKDRKAGKLSGGMKQKLALSCALIHAPRVLFLDEPTTGVDPVSRLSLIHI
;
A
#
# COMPACT_ATOMS: atom_id res chain seq x y z
N MET A 1 7.51 5.09 -17.94
CA MET A 1 7.90 4.03 -16.97
C MET A 1 7.82 4.61 -15.56
N ILE A 2 6.93 4.10 -14.73
CA ILE A 2 6.72 4.55 -13.35
C ILE A 2 7.48 3.68 -12.34
N LEU A 3 7.73 2.40 -12.68
CA LEU A 3 8.45 1.45 -11.86
C LEU A 3 9.44 0.68 -12.73
N SER A 4 10.70 0.54 -12.30
CA SER A 4 11.69 -0.30 -12.91
C SER A 4 12.41 -1.13 -11.87
N VAL A 5 12.52 -2.42 -12.12
CA VAL A 5 13.20 -3.39 -11.25
C VAL A 5 14.18 -4.17 -12.13
N LYS A 6 15.47 -4.24 -11.74
CA LYS A 6 16.52 -4.91 -12.48
C LYS A 6 17.33 -5.82 -11.59
N GLU A 7 17.29 -7.12 -11.88
CA GLU A 7 18.06 -8.18 -11.19
C GLU A 7 17.96 -8.10 -9.65
N LEU A 8 16.77 -7.75 -9.12
CA LEU A 8 16.57 -7.52 -7.70
C LEU A 8 16.69 -8.83 -6.92
N LYS A 9 17.54 -8.83 -5.90
CA LYS A 9 17.85 -10.01 -5.07
C LYS A 9 17.64 -9.71 -3.59
N LYS A 10 17.09 -10.69 -2.86
CA LYS A 10 16.95 -10.63 -1.40
C LYS A 10 17.04 -12.02 -0.80
N ARG A 11 17.86 -12.14 0.26
CA ARG A 11 18.05 -13.37 1.00
C ARG A 11 17.75 -13.16 2.49
N TYR A 12 17.18 -14.14 3.11
CA TYR A 12 17.00 -14.25 4.56
C TYR A 12 17.71 -15.52 5.06
N GLY A 13 18.92 -15.38 5.57
CA GLY A 13 19.76 -16.51 5.92
C GLY A 13 20.00 -17.43 4.72
N LYS A 14 19.45 -18.65 4.75
CA LYS A 14 19.57 -19.62 3.64
C LYS A 14 18.46 -19.52 2.60
N VAL A 15 17.41 -18.71 2.85
CA VAL A 15 16.25 -18.59 1.95
C VAL A 15 16.45 -17.42 0.99
N GLU A 16 16.47 -17.70 -0.30
CA GLU A 16 16.46 -16.68 -1.36
C GLU A 16 15.01 -16.28 -1.67
N ALA A 17 14.57 -15.15 -1.10
CA ALA A 17 13.23 -14.63 -1.31
C ALA A 17 13.06 -14.00 -2.68
N LEU A 18 14.09 -13.32 -3.20
CA LEU A 18 14.14 -12.78 -4.56
C LEU A 18 15.44 -13.24 -5.24
N ARG A 19 15.32 -13.79 -6.45
CA ARG A 19 16.42 -14.47 -7.17
C ARG A 19 16.85 -13.74 -8.44
N GLY A 20 16.79 -12.40 -8.47
CA GLY A 20 17.10 -11.62 -9.66
C GLY A 20 15.85 -11.32 -10.48
N ILE A 21 14.86 -10.66 -9.86
CA ILE A 21 13.61 -10.28 -10.53
C ILE A 21 13.85 -9.01 -11.34
N SER A 22 13.33 -9.00 -12.58
CA SER A 22 13.37 -7.84 -13.47
C SER A 22 12.01 -7.64 -14.11
N PHE A 23 11.46 -6.43 -14.04
CA PHE A 23 10.24 -6.02 -14.74
C PHE A 23 10.11 -4.49 -14.74
N GLU A 24 9.23 -3.99 -15.57
CA GLU A 24 8.92 -2.57 -15.69
C GLU A 24 7.40 -2.38 -15.71
N VAL A 25 6.93 -1.22 -15.21
CA VAL A 25 5.51 -0.84 -15.20
C VAL A 25 5.40 0.58 -15.74
N GLU A 26 4.47 0.80 -16.65
CA GLU A 26 4.23 2.13 -17.22
C GLU A 26 3.27 2.95 -16.33
N GLU A 27 3.29 4.26 -16.51
CA GLU A 27 2.35 5.16 -15.82
C GLU A 27 0.91 4.88 -16.26
N GLY A 28 0.00 4.79 -15.29
CA GLY A 28 -1.41 4.47 -15.54
C GLY A 28 -1.70 2.97 -15.70
N GLU A 29 -0.70 2.11 -15.55
CA GLU A 29 -0.86 0.66 -15.65
C GLU A 29 -1.25 0.04 -14.30
N ILE A 30 -2.12 -0.98 -14.35
CA ILE A 30 -2.38 -1.88 -13.22
C ILE A 30 -1.55 -3.15 -13.42
N TYR A 31 -0.59 -3.36 -12.54
CA TYR A 31 0.32 -4.50 -12.62
C TYR A 31 0.07 -5.50 -11.47
N GLY A 32 -0.23 -6.75 -11.81
CA GLY A 32 -0.52 -7.81 -10.85
C GLY A 32 0.67 -8.75 -10.61
N LEU A 33 1.07 -8.88 -9.33
CA LEU A 33 2.04 -9.88 -8.88
C LEU A 33 1.32 -11.12 -8.40
N ILE A 34 1.42 -12.22 -9.13
CA ILE A 34 0.78 -13.50 -8.83
C ILE A 34 1.84 -14.52 -8.42
N GLY A 35 1.55 -15.29 -7.39
CA GLY A 35 2.43 -16.35 -6.91
C GLY A 35 1.96 -16.93 -5.58
N PRO A 36 2.45 -18.12 -5.21
CA PRO A 36 2.08 -18.78 -3.95
C PRO A 36 2.57 -17.99 -2.73
N ASP A 37 2.10 -18.38 -1.55
CA ASP A 37 2.62 -17.86 -0.29
C ASP A 37 4.10 -18.17 -0.17
N GLY A 38 4.87 -17.18 0.32
CA GLY A 38 6.33 -17.31 0.41
C GLY A 38 7.08 -17.03 -0.90
N ALA A 39 6.41 -16.72 -2.02
CA ALA A 39 7.07 -16.40 -3.30
C ALA A 39 7.85 -15.07 -3.32
N GLY A 40 7.88 -14.33 -2.21
CA GLY A 40 8.64 -13.07 -2.12
C GLY A 40 7.85 -11.80 -2.47
N LYS A 41 6.53 -11.88 -2.74
CA LYS A 41 5.69 -10.72 -3.08
C LYS A 41 5.80 -9.59 -2.07
N THR A 42 5.55 -9.87 -0.80
CA THR A 42 5.67 -8.90 0.29
C THR A 42 7.11 -8.38 0.46
N THR A 43 8.12 -9.22 0.23
CA THR A 43 9.53 -8.80 0.23
C THR A 43 9.80 -7.78 -0.86
N LEU A 44 9.31 -8.02 -2.06
CA LEU A 44 9.41 -7.09 -3.18
C LEU A 44 8.73 -5.76 -2.87
N PHE A 45 7.46 -5.78 -2.40
CA PHE A 45 6.76 -4.55 -2.01
C PHE A 45 7.52 -3.77 -0.93
N ARG A 46 8.08 -4.44 0.09
CA ARG A 46 8.88 -3.76 1.12
C ARG A 46 10.12 -3.08 0.58
N ILE A 47 10.77 -3.65 -0.44
CA ILE A 47 11.91 -2.99 -1.09
C ILE A 47 11.43 -1.77 -1.89
N LEU A 48 10.40 -1.92 -2.71
CA LEU A 48 9.86 -0.84 -3.54
C LEU A 48 9.27 0.31 -2.71
N THR A 49 8.72 0.00 -1.53
CA THR A 49 8.21 0.99 -0.58
C THR A 49 9.29 1.49 0.39
N THR A 50 10.56 1.16 0.13
CA THR A 50 11.73 1.61 0.91
C THR A 50 11.77 1.16 2.38
N LEU A 51 11.05 0.10 2.72
CA LEU A 51 11.01 -0.47 4.07
C LEU A 51 12.08 -1.56 4.28
N LEU A 52 12.70 -2.01 3.20
CA LEU A 52 13.71 -3.06 3.21
C LEU A 52 14.76 -2.79 2.13
N LEU A 53 16.03 -3.07 2.42
CA LEU A 53 17.11 -2.99 1.44
C LEU A 53 17.23 -4.32 0.69
N ALA A 54 17.45 -4.22 -0.62
CA ALA A 54 17.84 -5.37 -1.45
C ALA A 54 19.30 -5.76 -1.16
N ASP A 55 19.64 -7.02 -1.44
CA ASP A 55 21.02 -7.51 -1.35
C ASP A 55 21.75 -7.40 -2.69
N GLY A 56 21.02 -7.12 -3.78
CA GLY A 56 21.58 -6.88 -5.11
C GLY A 56 20.51 -6.47 -6.11
N GLY A 57 20.95 -5.97 -7.25
CA GLY A 57 20.08 -5.36 -8.24
C GLY A 57 19.73 -3.92 -7.93
N THR A 58 18.86 -3.33 -8.73
CA THR A 58 18.40 -1.94 -8.58
C THR A 58 16.89 -1.85 -8.78
N ALA A 59 16.27 -0.84 -8.16
CA ALA A 59 14.88 -0.51 -8.41
C ALA A 59 14.66 1.00 -8.33
N THR A 60 13.75 1.49 -9.17
CA THR A 60 13.30 2.88 -9.14
C THR A 60 11.77 2.94 -9.07
N VAL A 61 11.24 3.91 -8.32
CA VAL A 61 9.82 4.21 -8.20
C VAL A 61 9.63 5.69 -8.53
N ASP A 62 8.76 6.00 -9.47
CA ASP A 62 8.55 7.35 -10.01
C ASP A 62 9.88 8.02 -10.44
N GLY A 63 10.76 7.22 -11.09
CA GLY A 63 12.08 7.65 -11.52
C GLY A 63 13.12 7.83 -10.41
N LEU A 64 12.76 7.57 -9.14
CA LEU A 64 13.61 7.76 -7.96
C LEU A 64 14.20 6.43 -7.49
N ASP A 65 15.48 6.40 -7.16
CA ASP A 65 16.17 5.21 -6.65
C ASP A 65 15.72 4.87 -5.22
N VAL A 66 15.32 3.59 -5.00
CA VAL A 66 14.72 3.14 -3.73
C VAL A 66 15.69 3.18 -2.54
N VAL A 67 16.99 3.26 -2.77
CA VAL A 67 18.01 3.29 -1.71
C VAL A 67 18.39 4.71 -1.34
N THR A 68 18.69 5.54 -2.34
CA THR A 68 19.25 6.89 -2.13
C THR A 68 18.18 7.97 -2.00
N GLN A 69 17.01 7.79 -2.62
CA GLN A 69 15.93 8.79 -2.68
C GLN A 69 14.66 8.31 -1.95
N TYR A 70 14.82 7.51 -0.90
CA TYR A 70 13.72 6.89 -0.16
C TYR A 70 12.76 7.90 0.50
N LYS A 71 13.24 9.09 0.88
CA LYS A 71 12.41 10.13 1.51
C LYS A 71 11.40 10.70 0.52
N GLU A 72 11.85 10.99 -0.69
CA GLU A 72 11.02 11.49 -1.78
C GLU A 72 10.02 10.45 -2.25
N ILE A 73 10.44 9.18 -2.34
CA ILE A 73 9.55 8.07 -2.70
C ILE A 73 8.41 7.96 -1.69
N ARG A 74 8.69 7.99 -0.39
CA ARG A 74 7.68 7.88 0.68
C ARG A 74 6.60 8.95 0.62
N GLN A 75 6.89 10.11 0.04
CA GLN A 75 5.90 11.18 -0.15
C GLN A 75 5.00 10.95 -1.38
N ARG A 76 5.40 10.07 -2.29
CA ARG A 76 4.74 9.83 -3.59
C ARG A 76 4.02 8.50 -3.68
N ILE A 77 4.20 7.62 -2.72
CA ILE A 77 3.61 6.29 -2.73
C ILE A 77 2.52 6.14 -1.67
N GLY A 78 1.48 5.37 -2.00
CA GLY A 78 0.58 4.76 -1.04
C GLY A 78 0.97 3.30 -0.83
N TYR A 79 0.96 2.82 0.39
CA TYR A 79 1.22 1.42 0.68
C TYR A 79 0.20 0.85 1.65
N MET A 80 -0.46 -0.19 1.21
CA MET A 80 -1.37 -0.99 2.02
C MET A 80 -0.77 -2.38 2.24
N PRO A 81 -0.21 -2.66 3.43
CA PRO A 81 0.36 -3.96 3.74
C PRO A 81 -0.74 -5.01 3.95
N GLY A 82 -0.42 -6.29 3.69
CA GLY A 82 -1.35 -7.40 3.83
C GLY A 82 -1.86 -7.66 5.26
N ARG A 83 -1.18 -7.10 6.27
CA ARG A 83 -1.65 -7.11 7.66
C ARG A 83 -2.14 -5.72 8.04
N PHE A 84 -3.29 -5.66 8.72
CA PHE A 84 -3.82 -4.40 9.23
C PHE A 84 -2.81 -3.71 10.16
N SER A 85 -2.32 -2.55 9.75
CA SER A 85 -1.21 -1.81 10.38
C SER A 85 -1.61 -0.45 10.94
N LEU A 86 -2.91 -0.11 10.90
CA LEU A 86 -3.39 1.16 11.42
C LEU A 86 -3.55 1.13 12.94
N TYR A 87 -3.69 2.31 13.53
CA TYR A 87 -3.84 2.49 14.97
C TYR A 87 -5.22 1.99 15.44
N GLN A 88 -5.23 0.85 16.13
CA GLN A 88 -6.46 0.16 16.53
C GLN A 88 -7.25 0.92 17.61
N ASP A 89 -6.57 1.74 18.42
CA ASP A 89 -7.17 2.55 19.48
C ASP A 89 -7.73 3.88 19.01
N LEU A 90 -7.32 4.33 17.81
CA LEU A 90 -7.89 5.49 17.15
C LEU A 90 -9.17 5.11 16.40
N SER A 91 -10.07 6.11 16.27
CA SER A 91 -11.28 5.96 15.45
C SER A 91 -10.96 5.90 13.95
N VAL A 92 -11.97 5.61 13.15
CA VAL A 92 -11.87 5.64 11.68
C VAL A 92 -11.40 7.02 11.20
N GLU A 93 -12.06 8.09 11.68
CA GLU A 93 -11.74 9.46 11.29
C GLU A 93 -10.37 9.90 11.80
N GLU A 94 -10.01 9.56 13.05
CA GLU A 94 -8.69 9.87 13.61
C GLU A 94 -7.55 9.19 12.86
N ASN A 95 -7.71 7.93 12.42
CA ASN A 95 -6.73 7.28 11.55
C ASN A 95 -6.56 8.04 10.23
N LEU A 96 -7.66 8.36 9.54
CA LEU A 96 -7.61 9.05 8.27
C LEU A 96 -6.99 10.46 8.41
N GLN A 97 -7.38 11.20 9.46
CA GLN A 97 -6.84 12.53 9.77
C GLN A 97 -5.34 12.46 10.08
N PHE A 98 -4.89 11.45 10.81
CA PHE A 98 -3.48 11.24 11.11
C PHE A 98 -2.63 11.12 9.84
N PHE A 99 -3.06 10.26 8.89
CA PHE A 99 -2.35 10.10 7.63
C PHE A 99 -2.43 11.37 6.76
N ALA A 100 -3.58 12.02 6.68
CA ALA A 100 -3.71 13.29 5.97
C ALA A 100 -2.72 14.32 6.53
N THR A 101 -2.61 14.45 7.85
CA THR A 101 -1.70 15.39 8.52
C THR A 101 -0.23 15.08 8.25
N ILE A 102 0.19 13.81 8.33
CA ILE A 102 1.60 13.42 8.04
C ILE A 102 2.02 13.83 6.63
N PHE A 103 1.12 13.72 5.67
CA PHE A 103 1.38 14.07 4.27
C PHE A 103 1.03 15.53 3.92
N GLY A 104 0.76 16.37 4.92
CA GLY A 104 0.53 17.80 4.73
C GLY A 104 -0.78 18.15 4.01
N THR A 105 -1.80 17.28 4.10
CA THR A 105 -3.13 17.49 3.54
C THR A 105 -4.24 17.41 4.59
N THR A 106 -5.50 17.52 4.18
CA THR A 106 -6.67 17.34 5.03
C THR A 106 -7.65 16.36 4.40
N ILE A 107 -8.54 15.77 5.22
CA ILE A 107 -9.61 14.92 4.71
C ILE A 107 -10.46 15.70 3.71
N GLN A 108 -10.83 16.94 4.01
CA GLN A 108 -11.67 17.77 3.18
C GLN A 108 -11.05 18.09 1.83
N ALA A 109 -9.74 18.39 1.80
CA ALA A 109 -9.03 18.71 0.55
C ALA A 109 -9.03 17.55 -0.45
N ASN A 110 -8.91 16.31 0.06
CA ASN A 110 -8.76 15.12 -0.77
C ASN A 110 -9.92 14.12 -0.61
N TYR A 111 -11.06 14.56 -0.05
CA TYR A 111 -12.23 13.70 0.17
C TYR A 111 -12.68 12.99 -1.11
N ALA A 112 -12.68 13.69 -2.25
CA ALA A 112 -13.09 13.13 -3.53
C ALA A 112 -12.27 11.89 -3.95
N LEU A 113 -10.99 11.83 -3.59
CA LEU A 113 -10.11 10.69 -3.92
C LEU A 113 -10.49 9.40 -3.17
N VAL A 114 -11.05 9.53 -1.98
CA VAL A 114 -11.38 8.40 -1.11
C VAL A 114 -12.88 8.18 -0.98
N ALA A 115 -13.70 9.06 -1.55
CA ALA A 115 -15.14 9.11 -1.32
C ALA A 115 -15.86 7.78 -1.59
N ASP A 116 -15.55 7.09 -2.68
CA ASP A 116 -16.22 5.86 -3.07
C ASP A 116 -15.98 4.71 -2.08
N ILE A 117 -14.84 4.74 -1.40
CA ILE A 117 -14.46 3.76 -0.38
C ILE A 117 -14.89 4.26 1.00
N TYR A 118 -14.53 5.51 1.33
CA TYR A 118 -14.69 6.07 2.66
C TYR A 118 -16.16 6.23 3.06
N ARG A 119 -17.05 6.64 2.17
CA ARG A 119 -18.50 6.76 2.42
C ARG A 119 -19.13 5.49 2.97
N GLN A 120 -18.57 4.32 2.65
CA GLN A 120 -19.08 3.05 3.14
C GLN A 120 -18.74 2.79 4.63
N ILE A 121 -17.73 3.47 5.16
CA ILE A 121 -17.30 3.38 6.56
C ILE A 121 -17.47 4.68 7.34
N GLU A 122 -17.75 5.78 6.67
CA GLU A 122 -17.97 7.12 7.27
C GLU A 122 -19.10 7.14 8.33
N PRO A 123 -20.21 6.39 8.19
CA PRO A 123 -21.22 6.28 9.25
C PRO A 123 -20.66 5.71 10.57
N PHE A 124 -19.48 5.10 10.54
CA PHE A 124 -18.78 4.53 11.69
C PHE A 124 -17.52 5.32 12.06
N LYS A 125 -17.42 6.57 11.64
CA LYS A 125 -16.21 7.39 11.77
C LYS A 125 -15.67 7.52 13.19
N ASP A 126 -16.55 7.49 14.19
CA ASP A 126 -16.20 7.58 15.61
C ASP A 126 -15.86 6.20 16.24
N ARG A 127 -16.01 5.10 15.48
CA ARG A 127 -15.71 3.76 15.97
C ARG A 127 -14.22 3.49 15.93
N LYS A 128 -13.67 2.91 17.01
CA LYS A 128 -12.27 2.48 17.06
C LYS A 128 -11.96 1.47 15.97
N ALA A 129 -10.85 1.64 15.26
CA ALA A 129 -10.44 0.80 14.17
C ALA A 129 -10.27 -0.68 14.57
N GLY A 130 -9.86 -0.96 15.80
CA GLY A 130 -9.79 -2.31 16.33
C GLY A 130 -11.11 -3.07 16.35
N LYS A 131 -12.26 -2.35 16.44
CA LYS A 131 -13.63 -2.90 16.49
C LYS A 131 -14.32 -3.01 15.11
N LEU A 132 -13.62 -2.71 14.03
CA LEU A 132 -14.14 -2.83 12.67
C LEU A 132 -14.12 -4.28 12.20
N SER A 133 -15.02 -4.63 11.27
CA SER A 133 -14.94 -5.89 10.53
C SER A 133 -13.71 -5.91 9.62
N GLY A 134 -13.31 -7.10 9.13
CA GLY A 134 -12.18 -7.23 8.21
C GLY A 134 -12.32 -6.34 6.98
N GLY A 135 -13.49 -6.36 6.33
CA GLY A 135 -13.76 -5.52 5.16
C GLY A 135 -13.72 -4.02 5.45
N MET A 136 -14.24 -3.59 6.61
CA MET A 136 -14.14 -2.19 7.02
C MET A 136 -12.69 -1.76 7.32
N LYS A 137 -11.88 -2.65 7.92
CA LYS A 137 -10.46 -2.42 8.15
C LYS A 137 -9.70 -2.22 6.84
N GLN A 138 -10.00 -3.03 5.82
CA GLN A 138 -9.38 -2.90 4.50
C GLN A 138 -9.78 -1.59 3.81
N LYS A 139 -11.06 -1.21 3.87
CA LYS A 139 -11.52 0.08 3.34
C LYS A 139 -10.85 1.26 4.03
N LEU A 140 -10.70 1.21 5.35
CA LEU A 140 -9.97 2.24 6.08
C LEU A 140 -8.50 2.30 5.67
N ALA A 141 -7.82 1.15 5.59
CA ALA A 141 -6.42 1.07 5.19
C ALA A 141 -6.20 1.62 3.78
N LEU A 142 -7.08 1.29 2.84
CA LEU A 142 -7.03 1.81 1.48
C LEU A 142 -7.29 3.33 1.42
N SER A 143 -8.28 3.82 2.17
CA SER A 143 -8.54 5.27 2.28
C SER A 143 -7.32 6.02 2.83
N CYS A 144 -6.66 5.49 3.87
CA CYS A 144 -5.44 6.07 4.43
C CYS A 144 -4.26 6.06 3.44
N ALA A 145 -4.15 5.00 2.63
CA ALA A 145 -3.10 4.91 1.61
C ALA A 145 -3.32 5.86 0.42
N LEU A 146 -4.56 6.28 0.18
CA LEU A 146 -4.95 7.15 -0.94
C LEU A 146 -5.06 8.64 -0.58
N ILE A 147 -5.27 8.99 0.71
CA ILE A 147 -5.66 10.34 1.13
C ILE A 147 -4.68 11.45 0.70
N HIS A 148 -3.44 11.13 0.46
CA HIS A 148 -2.42 12.09 0.04
C HIS A 148 -2.17 12.13 -1.48
N ALA A 149 -3.07 11.53 -2.28
CA ALA A 149 -2.97 11.47 -3.74
C ALA A 149 -1.64 10.87 -4.24
N PRO A 150 -1.29 9.63 -3.86
CA PRO A 150 -0.03 9.02 -4.26
C PRO A 150 0.05 8.84 -5.78
N ARG A 151 1.26 8.91 -6.34
CA ARG A 151 1.52 8.61 -7.75
C ARG A 151 1.60 7.10 -8.02
N VAL A 152 2.01 6.33 -7.03
CA VAL A 152 2.08 4.87 -7.11
C VAL A 152 1.42 4.27 -5.88
N LEU A 153 0.51 3.33 -6.08
CA LEU A 153 -0.17 2.61 -5.01
C LEU A 153 0.28 1.15 -4.98
N PHE A 154 0.81 0.73 -3.85
CA PHE A 154 1.19 -0.67 -3.60
C PHE A 154 0.14 -1.33 -2.69
N LEU A 155 -0.49 -2.40 -3.17
CA LEU A 155 -1.50 -3.17 -2.44
C LEU A 155 -1.00 -4.60 -2.23
N ASP A 156 -0.62 -4.93 -0.99
CA ASP A 156 -0.18 -6.27 -0.61
C ASP A 156 -1.36 -7.05 -0.04
N GLU A 157 -1.90 -7.98 -0.82
CA GLU A 157 -3.07 -8.81 -0.47
C GLU A 157 -4.31 -8.00 -0.01
N PRO A 158 -4.81 -7.03 -0.78
CA PRO A 158 -5.83 -6.08 -0.34
C PRO A 158 -7.18 -6.73 0.03
N THR A 159 -7.40 -7.98 -0.34
CA THR A 159 -8.64 -8.72 -0.07
C THR A 159 -8.50 -9.79 1.01
N THR A 160 -7.33 -9.95 1.63
CA THR A 160 -7.10 -10.93 2.68
C THR A 160 -7.93 -10.61 3.93
N GLY A 161 -8.65 -11.61 4.45
CA GLY A 161 -9.54 -11.43 5.60
C GLY A 161 -10.84 -10.69 5.31
N VAL A 162 -11.16 -10.47 4.04
CA VAL A 162 -12.41 -9.84 3.58
C VAL A 162 -13.39 -10.90 3.13
N ASP A 163 -14.65 -10.79 3.53
CA ASP A 163 -15.71 -11.67 3.07
C ASP A 163 -15.97 -11.53 1.56
N PRO A 164 -16.56 -12.55 0.89
CA PRO A 164 -16.73 -12.55 -0.57
C PRO A 164 -17.50 -11.35 -1.13
N VAL A 165 -18.49 -10.84 -0.40
CA VAL A 165 -19.32 -9.70 -0.85
C VAL A 165 -18.51 -8.41 -0.79
N SER A 166 -17.78 -8.17 0.30
CA SER A 166 -16.91 -7.00 0.47
C SER A 166 -15.71 -7.02 -0.49
N ARG A 167 -15.23 -8.20 -0.92
CA ARG A 167 -14.18 -8.33 -1.96
C ARG A 167 -14.61 -7.70 -3.27
N LEU A 168 -15.84 -7.95 -3.71
CA LEU A 168 -16.36 -7.37 -4.95
C LEU A 168 -16.33 -5.84 -4.93
N SER A 169 -16.65 -5.23 -3.79
CA SER A 169 -16.62 -3.76 -3.67
C SER A 169 -15.20 -3.17 -3.67
N LEU A 170 -14.16 -3.96 -3.40
CA LEU A 170 -12.75 -3.53 -3.47
C LEU A 170 -12.14 -3.70 -4.88
N ILE A 171 -12.74 -4.56 -5.72
CA ILE A 171 -12.26 -4.82 -7.09
C ILE A 171 -12.82 -3.79 -8.08
N HIS A 172 -13.94 -3.15 -7.76
CA HIS A 172 -14.64 -2.19 -8.63
C HIS A 172 -14.28 -0.72 -8.34
N ILE A 173 -13.05 -0.46 -7.85
CA ILE A 173 -12.58 0.91 -7.56
C ILE A 173 -11.79 1.48 -8.73
#